data_608680633c86fcb98d8fa59e6f5ff878
#
_entry.id   608680633c86fcb98d8fa59e6f5ff878
#
_cell.length_a   1.000
_cell.length_b   1.000
_cell.length_c   1.000
_cell.angle_alpha   90.00
_cell.angle_beta   90.00
_cell.angle_gamma   90.00
#
_symmetry.space_group_name_H-M   'P 1'
#
loop_
_entity.id
_entity.type
_entity.pdbx_description
1 polymer ?
#
loop_
_entity_poly.entity_id
_entity_poly.type
_entity_poly.pdbx_seq_one_letter_code
_entity_poly.pdbx_strand_id
1 'polypeptide(L)'
;MNDIRNTAVPADVKQPEGLPAEDEFFGRMNDPTAAASIKGVCGDEMEFYLVIRDDRIEQVRYHTNGCANTSSCGRAVARRARGRNVTDALSISAGEIIRSGECEPAAGRHCAILAVTTLYRAIADYLLAP
;
A
#
# COMPACT_ATOMS: atom_id res chain seq x y z
N MET A 1 11.27 -15.77 19.79
CA MET A 1 10.14 -15.85 18.92
C MET A 1 10.58 -15.61 17.49
N ASN A 2 10.03 -16.36 16.61
CA ASN A 2 10.34 -16.16 15.23
C ASN A 2 9.93 -14.78 14.77
N ASP A 3 10.78 -14.16 14.03
CA ASP A 3 10.47 -12.87 13.49
C ASP A 3 9.68 -13.04 12.21
N ILE A 4 8.38 -12.93 12.34
CA ILE A 4 7.48 -13.14 11.24
C ILE A 4 7.74 -12.14 10.13
N ARG A 5 8.26 -10.98 10.48
CA ARG A 5 8.54 -9.95 9.48
C ARG A 5 9.59 -10.40 8.49
N ASN A 6 10.47 -11.30 8.90
CA ASN A 6 11.48 -11.79 7.98
C ASN A 6 10.89 -12.63 6.87
N THR A 7 9.72 -13.20 7.10
CA THR A 7 9.05 -13.96 6.06
C THR A 7 8.15 -13.08 5.21
N ALA A 8 7.84 -11.88 5.70
CA ALA A 8 6.95 -10.97 4.99
C ALA A 8 7.61 -10.35 3.78
N VAL A 9 8.93 -10.19 3.82
CA VAL A 9 9.69 -9.62 2.71
C VAL A 9 10.74 -10.64 2.30
N PRO A 10 10.52 -11.39 1.21
CA PRO A 10 11.48 -12.38 0.78
C PRO A 10 12.84 -11.77 0.51
N ALA A 11 13.88 -12.57 0.71
CA ALA A 11 15.25 -12.07 0.58
C ALA A 11 15.59 -11.60 -0.83
N ASP A 12 14.90 -12.12 -1.83
CA ASP A 12 15.15 -11.74 -3.21
C ASP A 12 14.39 -10.50 -3.65
N VAL A 13 13.57 -9.93 -2.76
CA VAL A 13 12.83 -8.71 -3.07
C VAL A 13 13.65 -7.53 -2.59
N LYS A 14 14.02 -6.67 -3.51
CA LYS A 14 14.76 -5.48 -3.17
C LYS A 14 13.79 -4.37 -2.80
N GLN A 15 14.07 -3.71 -1.70
CA GLN A 15 13.31 -2.54 -1.32
C GLN A 15 13.80 -1.33 -2.13
N PRO A 16 12.89 -0.45 -2.51
CA PRO A 16 13.29 0.77 -3.21
C PRO A 16 14.24 1.61 -2.38
N GLU A 17 15.09 2.30 -3.07
CA GLU A 17 16.05 3.18 -2.44
C GLU A 17 15.33 4.28 -1.66
N GLY A 18 15.85 4.62 -0.48
CA GLY A 18 15.27 5.66 0.34
C GLY A 18 14.26 5.20 1.36
N LEU A 19 13.86 3.92 1.31
CA LEU A 19 12.95 3.38 2.31
C LEU A 19 13.72 2.84 3.50
N PRO A 20 13.07 2.77 4.67
CA PRO A 20 13.67 2.10 5.81
C PRO A 20 13.99 0.65 5.45
N ALA A 21 15.06 0.14 6.05
CA ALA A 21 15.47 -1.23 5.79
C ALA A 21 14.39 -2.24 6.16
N GLU A 22 13.53 -1.88 7.12
CA GLU A 22 12.48 -2.77 7.60
C GLU A 22 11.11 -2.19 7.32
N ASP A 23 10.79 -1.99 6.05
CA ASP A 23 9.45 -1.57 5.67
C ASP A 23 8.55 -2.81 5.71
N GLU A 24 7.84 -2.96 6.81
CA GLU A 24 7.00 -4.14 7.02
C GLU A 24 5.83 -4.21 6.06
N PHE A 25 5.54 -3.11 5.40
CA PHE A 25 4.41 -3.06 4.47
C PHE A 25 4.83 -3.35 3.03
N PHE A 26 6.13 -3.38 2.75
CA PHE A 26 6.59 -3.58 1.38
C PHE A 26 6.64 -5.07 1.04
N GLY A 27 6.08 -5.42 -0.12
CA GLY A 27 6.15 -6.79 -0.62
C GLY A 27 4.82 -7.23 -1.19
N ARG A 28 4.81 -8.46 -1.69
CA ARG A 28 3.61 -9.09 -2.21
C ARG A 28 3.11 -10.12 -1.23
N MET A 29 1.89 -10.56 -1.45
CA MET A 29 1.22 -11.47 -0.52
C MET A 29 0.60 -12.60 -1.32
N ASN A 30 0.76 -13.82 -0.83
CA ASN A 30 0.03 -14.97 -1.39
C ASN A 30 -1.34 -15.03 -0.74
N ASP A 31 -2.34 -15.37 -1.54
CA ASP A 31 -3.71 -15.56 -1.05
C ASP A 31 -4.26 -14.38 -0.26
N PRO A 32 -4.17 -13.17 -0.79
CA PRO A 32 -4.81 -12.04 -0.11
C PRO A 32 -6.33 -12.19 -0.18
N THR A 33 -7.02 -11.54 0.76
CA THR A 33 -8.47 -11.45 0.68
C THR A 33 -8.87 -10.60 -0.50
N ALA A 34 -8.10 -9.55 -0.78
CA ALA A 34 -8.35 -8.66 -1.89
C ALA A 34 -7.04 -8.07 -2.36
N ALA A 35 -6.99 -7.72 -3.63
CA ALA A 35 -5.79 -7.12 -4.21
C ALA A 35 -6.15 -6.28 -5.41
N ALA A 36 -5.28 -5.35 -5.74
CA ALA A 36 -5.43 -4.53 -6.94
C ALA A 36 -4.06 -4.07 -7.42
N SER A 37 -3.99 -3.79 -8.71
CA SER A 37 -2.78 -3.26 -9.34
C SER A 37 -3.20 -2.19 -10.31
N ILE A 38 -2.57 -1.02 -10.22
CA ILE A 38 -2.87 0.09 -11.12
C ILE A 38 -1.57 0.67 -11.61
N LYS A 39 -1.53 0.99 -12.91
CA LYS A 39 -0.42 1.68 -13.51
C LYS A 39 -0.77 3.16 -13.58
N GLY A 40 0.08 3.99 -12.99
CA GLY A 40 -0.14 5.43 -12.95
C GLY A 40 0.23 6.11 -14.26
N VAL A 41 -0.09 7.40 -14.31
CA VAL A 41 0.13 8.18 -15.52
C VAL A 41 1.62 8.32 -15.87
N CYS A 42 2.49 8.20 -14.88
CA CYS A 42 3.93 8.31 -15.11
C CYS A 42 4.58 6.95 -15.39
N GLY A 43 3.77 5.89 -15.49
CA GLY A 43 4.29 4.57 -15.79
C GLY A 43 4.61 3.70 -14.58
N ASP A 44 4.60 4.27 -13.39
CA ASP A 44 4.81 3.49 -12.18
C ASP A 44 3.60 2.60 -11.92
N GLU A 45 3.85 1.42 -11.39
CA GLU A 45 2.79 0.52 -10.99
C GLU A 45 2.73 0.43 -9.48
N MET A 46 1.52 0.35 -8.95
CA MET A 46 1.29 0.17 -7.52
C MET A 46 0.36 -1.00 -7.32
N GLU A 47 0.71 -1.88 -6.40
CA GLU A 47 -0.10 -3.02 -6.03
C GLU A 47 -0.43 -2.91 -4.56
N PHE A 48 -1.64 -3.28 -4.18
CA PHE A 48 -2.02 -3.41 -2.78
C PHE A 48 -2.61 -4.78 -2.54
N TYR A 49 -2.27 -5.36 -1.41
CA TYR A 49 -2.73 -6.68 -1.00
C TYR A 49 -3.28 -6.56 0.41
N LEU A 50 -4.49 -7.06 0.62
CA LEU A 50 -5.19 -6.91 1.88
C LEU A 50 -5.60 -8.27 2.41
N VAL A 51 -5.45 -8.46 3.72
CA VAL A 51 -6.12 -9.53 4.44
C VAL A 51 -7.23 -8.87 5.25
N ILE A 52 -8.47 -9.24 4.97
CA ILE A 52 -9.63 -8.63 5.59
C ILE A 52 -10.40 -9.72 6.33
N ARG A 53 -10.71 -9.44 7.60
CA ARG A 53 -11.48 -10.36 8.43
C ARG A 53 -12.50 -9.55 9.21
N ASP A 54 -13.77 -9.95 9.13
CA ASP A 54 -14.86 -9.24 9.77
C ASP A 54 -14.88 -7.77 9.36
N ASP A 55 -14.70 -7.53 8.06
CA ASP A 55 -14.69 -6.20 7.45
C ASP A 55 -13.58 -5.29 7.97
N ARG A 56 -12.59 -5.85 8.67
CA ARG A 56 -11.45 -5.08 9.17
C ARG A 56 -10.21 -5.49 8.42
N ILE A 57 -9.42 -4.52 8.01
CA ILE A 57 -8.17 -4.75 7.31
C ILE A 57 -7.12 -5.15 8.35
N GLU A 58 -6.76 -6.42 8.36
CA GLU A 58 -5.80 -6.93 9.35
C GLU A 58 -4.36 -6.79 8.87
N GLN A 59 -4.14 -7.01 7.58
CA GLN A 59 -2.81 -6.92 7.01
C GLN A 59 -2.87 -6.19 5.69
N VAL A 60 -1.85 -5.42 5.43
CA VAL A 60 -1.70 -4.67 4.20
C VAL A 60 -0.28 -4.82 3.71
N ARG A 61 -0.12 -5.02 2.42
CA ARG A 61 1.17 -4.91 1.78
C ARG A 61 1.00 -4.09 0.52
N TYR A 62 2.05 -3.37 0.17
CA TYR A 62 2.09 -2.69 -1.12
C TYR A 62 3.35 -3.11 -1.84
N HIS A 63 3.31 -3.07 -3.14
CA HIS A 63 4.48 -3.30 -3.98
C HIS A 63 4.44 -2.31 -5.12
N THR A 64 5.61 -1.79 -5.49
CA THR A 64 5.70 -0.87 -6.62
C THR A 64 7.05 -1.03 -7.27
N ASN A 65 7.10 -0.76 -8.57
CA ASN A 65 8.34 -0.68 -9.31
C ASN A 65 8.81 0.77 -9.45
N GLY A 66 8.12 1.69 -8.79
CA GLY A 66 8.43 3.11 -8.88
C GLY A 66 9.59 3.54 -8.00
N CYS A 67 9.84 4.82 -7.99
CA CYS A 67 10.95 5.38 -7.23
C CYS A 67 10.64 5.41 -5.74
N ALA A 68 11.62 5.88 -4.96
CA ALA A 68 11.48 5.94 -3.51
C ALA A 68 10.26 6.76 -3.08
N ASN A 69 9.94 7.82 -3.81
CA ASN A 69 8.79 8.64 -3.47
C ASN A 69 7.48 7.87 -3.65
N THR A 70 7.37 7.08 -4.71
CA THR A 70 6.20 6.24 -4.95
C THR A 70 6.06 5.24 -3.81
N SER A 71 7.17 4.65 -3.40
CA SER A 71 7.17 3.69 -2.29
C SER A 71 6.78 4.35 -0.98
N SER A 72 7.25 5.57 -0.74
CA SER A 72 6.89 6.29 0.48
C SER A 72 5.39 6.53 0.53
N CYS A 73 4.78 6.85 -0.60
CA CYS A 73 3.33 7.04 -0.65
C CYS A 73 2.60 5.74 -0.39
N GLY A 74 3.06 4.64 -0.97
CA GLY A 74 2.46 3.33 -0.73
C GLY A 74 2.53 2.96 0.74
N ARG A 75 3.70 3.18 1.35
CA ARG A 75 3.87 2.88 2.77
C ARG A 75 2.95 3.72 3.64
N ALA A 76 2.83 5.02 3.31
CA ALA A 76 1.99 5.92 4.09
C ALA A 76 0.53 5.47 4.04
N VAL A 77 0.06 5.06 2.88
CA VAL A 77 -1.31 4.58 2.72
C VAL A 77 -1.50 3.26 3.44
N ALA A 78 -0.55 2.33 3.27
CA ALA A 78 -0.65 1.01 3.90
C ALA A 78 -0.71 1.13 5.42
N ARG A 79 0.12 2.00 5.98
CA ARG A 79 0.15 2.19 7.43
C ARG A 79 -1.19 2.71 7.95
N ARG A 80 -1.82 3.60 7.20
CA ARG A 80 -3.10 4.15 7.61
C ARG A 80 -4.24 3.17 7.44
N ALA A 81 -4.16 2.30 6.45
CA ALA A 81 -5.23 1.35 6.19
C ALA A 81 -5.26 0.21 7.18
N ARG A 82 -4.09 -0.18 7.68
CA ARG A 82 -4.00 -1.33 8.57
C ARG A 82 -4.78 -1.07 9.85
N GLY A 83 -5.64 -2.01 10.20
CA GLY A 83 -6.44 -1.94 11.41
C GLY A 83 -7.76 -1.22 11.24
N ARG A 84 -8.01 -0.62 10.09
CA ARG A 84 -9.27 0.08 9.86
C ARG A 84 -10.31 -0.87 9.32
N ASN A 85 -11.55 -0.54 9.62
CA ASN A 85 -12.69 -1.13 8.92
C ASN A 85 -12.62 -0.69 7.46
N VAL A 86 -13.06 -1.56 6.54
CA VAL A 86 -12.95 -1.26 5.10
C VAL A 86 -13.65 0.03 4.72
N THR A 87 -14.78 0.32 5.36
CA THR A 87 -15.50 1.56 5.06
C THR A 87 -14.70 2.77 5.50
N ASP A 88 -14.10 2.70 6.68
CA ASP A 88 -13.26 3.79 7.19
C ASP A 88 -12.03 4.00 6.31
N ALA A 89 -11.49 2.93 5.77
CA ALA A 89 -10.30 3.04 4.92
C ALA A 89 -10.59 3.81 3.64
N LEU A 90 -11.85 3.84 3.21
CA LEU A 90 -12.22 4.62 2.04
C LEU A 90 -12.15 6.13 2.27
N SER A 91 -11.99 6.56 3.52
CA SER A 91 -11.82 7.99 3.81
C SER A 91 -10.37 8.44 3.78
N ILE A 92 -9.43 7.53 3.60
CA ILE A 92 -8.03 7.90 3.42
C ILE A 92 -7.91 8.62 2.08
N SER A 93 -7.38 9.83 2.09
CA SER A 93 -7.33 10.65 0.89
C SER A 93 -5.91 10.96 0.48
N ALA A 94 -5.73 11.24 -0.81
CA ALA A 94 -4.43 11.67 -1.31
C ALA A 94 -3.99 12.97 -0.65
N GLY A 95 -4.96 13.87 -0.40
CA GLY A 95 -4.63 15.13 0.27
C GLY A 95 -4.05 14.93 1.66
N GLU A 96 -4.60 13.97 2.39
CA GLU A 96 -4.10 13.62 3.71
C GLU A 96 -2.63 13.14 3.63
N ILE A 97 -2.35 12.30 2.65
CA ILE A 97 -1.00 11.78 2.46
C ILE A 97 -0.03 12.91 2.12
N ILE A 98 -0.46 13.79 1.22
CA ILE A 98 0.39 14.91 0.79
C ILE A 98 0.68 15.85 1.97
N ARG A 99 -0.35 16.16 2.75
CA ARG A 99 -0.20 17.08 3.88
C ARG A 99 0.62 16.51 5.02
N SER A 100 0.72 15.19 5.10
CA SER A 100 1.46 14.55 6.17
C SER A 100 2.96 14.75 6.08
N GLY A 101 3.46 15.12 4.90
CA GLY A 101 4.90 15.27 4.69
C GLY A 101 5.63 13.97 4.45
N GLU A 102 4.92 12.87 4.37
CA GLU A 102 5.56 11.56 4.14
C GLU A 102 5.97 11.37 2.69
N CYS A 103 5.38 12.14 1.79
CA CYS A 103 5.74 12.14 0.38
C CYS A 103 6.30 13.50 0.02
N GLU A 104 7.16 13.51 -0.99
CA GLU A 104 7.71 14.76 -1.52
C GLU A 104 6.60 15.62 -2.10
N PRO A 105 6.32 16.82 -1.55
CA PRO A 105 5.13 17.58 -1.96
C PRO A 105 5.09 17.89 -3.45
N ALA A 106 6.22 18.27 -4.02
CA ALA A 106 6.24 18.69 -5.42
C ALA A 106 6.06 17.53 -6.37
N ALA A 107 6.64 16.37 -6.05
CA ALA A 107 6.61 15.21 -6.92
C ALA A 107 5.65 14.14 -6.41
N GLY A 108 5.07 14.32 -5.22
CA GLY A 108 4.31 13.29 -4.56
C GLY A 108 2.85 13.19 -4.94
N ARG A 109 2.32 14.20 -5.64
CA ARG A 109 0.88 14.21 -5.93
C ARG A 109 0.43 13.00 -6.71
N HIS A 110 1.13 12.71 -7.81
CA HIS A 110 0.76 11.55 -8.63
C HIS A 110 0.90 10.26 -7.84
N CYS A 111 1.95 10.17 -7.06
CA CYS A 111 2.22 8.95 -6.30
C CYS A 111 1.19 8.77 -5.20
N ALA A 112 0.79 9.85 -4.54
CA ALA A 112 -0.23 9.77 -3.50
C ALA A 112 -1.58 9.35 -4.09
N ILE A 113 -1.95 9.94 -5.23
CA ILE A 113 -3.18 9.59 -5.91
C ILE A 113 -3.15 8.13 -6.35
N LEU A 114 -2.02 7.70 -6.90
CA LEU A 114 -1.87 6.32 -7.34
C LEU A 114 -2.04 5.36 -6.17
N ALA A 115 -1.39 5.63 -5.04
CA ALA A 115 -1.45 4.75 -3.89
C ALA A 115 -2.87 4.67 -3.32
N VAL A 116 -3.52 5.82 -3.15
CA VAL A 116 -4.87 5.85 -2.59
C VAL A 116 -5.86 5.18 -3.54
N THR A 117 -5.74 5.43 -4.84
CA THR A 117 -6.63 4.84 -5.82
C THR A 117 -6.47 3.32 -5.87
N THR A 118 -5.24 2.84 -5.74
CA THR A 118 -5.00 1.40 -5.74
C THR A 118 -5.61 0.75 -4.49
N LEU A 119 -5.48 1.40 -3.34
CA LEU A 119 -6.13 0.90 -2.14
C LEU A 119 -7.66 0.83 -2.34
N TYR A 120 -8.25 1.89 -2.89
CA TYR A 120 -9.69 1.90 -3.13
C TYR A 120 -10.10 0.75 -4.05
N ARG A 121 -9.31 0.50 -5.07
CA ARG A 121 -9.61 -0.59 -6.01
C ARG A 121 -9.54 -1.95 -5.30
N ALA A 122 -8.58 -2.13 -4.40
CA ALA A 122 -8.48 -3.37 -3.65
C ALA A 122 -9.69 -3.54 -2.73
N ILE A 123 -10.12 -2.46 -2.08
CA ILE A 123 -11.30 -2.53 -1.22
C ILE A 123 -12.54 -2.84 -2.06
N ALA A 124 -12.65 -2.22 -3.24
CA ALA A 124 -13.76 -2.51 -4.13
C ALA A 124 -13.77 -3.99 -4.54
N ASP A 125 -12.61 -4.55 -4.79
CA ASP A 125 -12.50 -5.97 -5.11
C ASP A 125 -13.13 -6.82 -4.01
N TYR A 126 -12.85 -6.47 -2.76
CA TYR A 126 -13.43 -7.18 -1.62
C TYR A 126 -14.95 -6.97 -1.55
N LEU A 127 -15.40 -5.73 -1.67
CA LEU A 127 -16.82 -5.42 -1.49
C LEU A 127 -17.68 -5.98 -2.61
N LEU A 128 -17.13 -6.13 -3.80
CA LEU A 128 -17.87 -6.62 -4.95
C LEU A 128 -17.73 -8.13 -5.16
N ALA A 129 -16.93 -8.80 -4.37
CA ALA A 129 -16.76 -10.23 -4.48
C ALA A 129 -18.05 -10.94 -4.10
N PRO A 130 -18.43 -12.02 -4.85
CA PRO A 130 -19.65 -12.76 -4.55
C PRO A 130 -19.58 -13.52 -3.24
#